data_251f382d8c683eb01e03c1f4518cd465
#
_entry.id   251f382d8c683eb01e03c1f4518cd465
#
_cell.length_a   1.000
_cell.length_b   1.000
_cell.length_c   1.000
_cell.angle_alpha   90.00
_cell.angle_beta   90.00
_cell.angle_gamma   90.00
#
_symmetry.space_group_name_H-M   'P 1'
#
loop_
_entity.id
_entity.type
_entity.pdbx_description
1 polymer ?
#
loop_
_entity_poly.entity_id
_entity_poly.type
_entity_poly.pdbx_seq_one_letter_code
_entity_poly.pdbx_strand_id
1 'polypeptide(L)'
;MFKQTRGFTLVELMVVMAIIAILAAAAIPQFQQMIASSRISSSANLLLAGIQRTRSEAIQTTRSDALAAPGDAFLCRSLNVMDAVPACSNAAGNGFAENDWAAGWIMYVKSTLPTAPAYNPDFQTGDILIQRQPALGGMIVMMAGAGTRVGYTTTGLRSPNANPVTFSVDYTYNFNPTNLTNPEARCLLINWTGRAEIRRPTAATC
;
A
#
# COMPACT_ATOMS: atom_id res chain seq x y z
N MET A 1 -62.43 -18.11 -18.54
CA MET A 1 -61.33 -18.56 -19.42
C MET A 1 -60.10 -18.79 -18.55
N PHE A 2 -59.83 -20.03 -18.16
CA PHE A 2 -58.67 -20.35 -17.34
C PHE A 2 -57.41 -20.41 -18.22
N LYS A 3 -56.46 -19.51 -18.00
CA LYS A 3 -55.18 -19.47 -18.71
C LYS A 3 -54.33 -20.62 -18.17
N GLN A 4 -54.09 -21.65 -18.99
CA GLN A 4 -53.20 -22.77 -18.62
C GLN A 4 -51.76 -22.22 -18.44
N THR A 5 -51.26 -22.22 -17.24
CA THR A 5 -49.85 -21.98 -16.94
C THR A 5 -49.05 -23.25 -17.27
N ARG A 6 -48.23 -23.18 -18.32
CA ARG A 6 -47.29 -24.25 -18.66
C ARG A 6 -46.17 -24.26 -17.58
N GLY A 7 -46.03 -25.36 -16.87
CA GLY A 7 -44.92 -25.59 -15.95
C GLY A 7 -43.66 -26.05 -16.69
N PHE A 8 -42.51 -25.79 -16.15
CA PHE A 8 -41.22 -26.30 -16.63
C PHE A 8 -41.13 -27.82 -16.50
N THR A 9 -40.56 -28.48 -17.52
CA THR A 9 -40.26 -29.90 -17.42
C THR A 9 -38.94 -30.15 -16.63
N LEU A 10 -38.85 -31.32 -16.00
CA LEU A 10 -37.63 -31.71 -15.27
C LEU A 10 -36.38 -31.74 -16.18
N VAL A 11 -36.56 -32.20 -17.44
CA VAL A 11 -35.51 -32.26 -18.45
C VAL A 11 -35.01 -30.87 -18.82
N GLU A 12 -35.92 -29.90 -18.98
CA GLU A 12 -35.59 -28.52 -19.31
C GLU A 12 -34.76 -27.87 -18.20
N LEU A 13 -35.07 -28.17 -16.93
CA LEU A 13 -34.27 -27.71 -15.78
C LEU A 13 -32.88 -28.34 -15.78
N MET A 14 -32.77 -29.66 -16.08
CA MET A 14 -31.48 -30.35 -16.13
C MET A 14 -30.54 -29.78 -17.21
N VAL A 15 -31.10 -29.48 -18.40
CA VAL A 15 -30.32 -28.89 -19.49
C VAL A 15 -29.82 -27.48 -19.15
N VAL A 16 -30.67 -26.65 -18.53
CA VAL A 16 -30.31 -25.31 -18.10
C VAL A 16 -29.16 -25.36 -17.05
N MET A 17 -29.28 -26.26 -16.05
CA MET A 17 -28.25 -26.44 -15.05
C MET A 17 -26.90 -26.92 -15.64
N ALA A 18 -26.93 -27.81 -16.63
CA ALA A 18 -25.75 -28.25 -17.34
C ALA A 18 -25.06 -27.12 -18.09
N ILE A 19 -25.81 -26.27 -18.77
CA ILE A 19 -25.29 -25.09 -19.48
C ILE A 19 -24.68 -24.09 -18.49
N ILE A 20 -25.38 -23.80 -17.39
CA ILE A 20 -24.84 -22.88 -16.34
C ILE A 20 -23.54 -23.43 -15.74
N ALA A 21 -23.43 -24.72 -15.48
CA ALA A 21 -22.24 -25.34 -14.94
C ALA A 21 -21.02 -25.17 -15.87
N ILE A 22 -21.22 -25.34 -17.19
CA ILE A 22 -20.14 -25.13 -18.18
C ILE A 22 -19.70 -23.66 -18.22
N LEU A 23 -20.65 -22.73 -18.24
CA LEU A 23 -20.36 -21.30 -18.28
C LEU A 23 -19.66 -20.84 -16.98
N ALA A 24 -20.11 -21.33 -15.83
CA ALA A 24 -19.52 -21.02 -14.54
C ALA A 24 -18.04 -21.50 -14.44
N ALA A 25 -17.74 -22.69 -14.97
CA ALA A 25 -16.39 -23.24 -14.98
C ALA A 25 -15.39 -22.35 -15.74
N ALA A 26 -15.82 -21.68 -16.79
CA ALA A 26 -14.99 -20.74 -17.55
C ALA A 26 -14.93 -19.34 -16.91
N ALA A 27 -15.99 -18.89 -16.26
CA ALA A 27 -16.10 -17.53 -15.72
C ALA A 27 -15.34 -17.35 -14.39
N ILE A 28 -15.33 -18.36 -13.51
CA ILE A 28 -14.73 -18.27 -12.17
C ILE A 28 -13.25 -17.87 -12.21
N PRO A 29 -12.33 -18.50 -13.00
CA PRO A 29 -10.93 -18.15 -12.99
C PRO A 29 -10.66 -16.72 -13.46
N GLN A 30 -11.41 -16.23 -14.44
CA GLN A 30 -11.27 -14.85 -14.94
C GLN A 30 -11.71 -13.82 -13.89
N PHE A 31 -12.77 -14.13 -13.14
CA PHE A 31 -13.26 -13.26 -12.07
C PHE A 31 -12.25 -13.14 -10.91
N GLN A 32 -11.58 -14.23 -10.55
CA GLN A 32 -10.53 -14.21 -9.53
C GLN A 32 -9.34 -13.32 -9.93
N GLN A 33 -8.90 -13.38 -11.19
CA GLN A 33 -7.85 -12.51 -11.71
C GLN A 33 -8.25 -11.04 -11.68
N MET A 34 -9.48 -10.73 -12.04
CA MET A 34 -10.01 -9.36 -12.00
C MET A 34 -10.04 -8.81 -10.57
N ILE A 35 -10.46 -9.60 -9.58
CA ILE A 35 -10.44 -9.20 -8.17
C ILE A 35 -9.00 -8.97 -7.71
N ALA A 36 -8.06 -9.84 -8.04
CA ALA A 36 -6.65 -9.71 -7.67
C ALA A 36 -6.04 -8.44 -8.26
N SER A 37 -6.23 -8.18 -9.55
CA SER A 37 -5.78 -6.96 -10.23
C SER A 37 -6.36 -5.68 -9.61
N SER A 38 -7.66 -5.70 -9.27
CA SER A 38 -8.32 -4.60 -8.59
C SER A 38 -7.72 -4.33 -7.21
N ARG A 39 -7.43 -5.37 -6.42
CA ARG A 39 -6.78 -5.24 -5.11
C ARG A 39 -5.38 -4.68 -5.21
N ILE A 40 -4.56 -5.16 -6.15
CA ILE A 40 -3.21 -4.64 -6.40
C ILE A 40 -3.27 -3.13 -6.72
N SER A 41 -4.12 -2.75 -7.65
CA SER A 41 -4.26 -1.35 -8.06
C SER A 41 -4.75 -0.46 -6.91
N SER A 42 -5.70 -0.94 -6.11
CA SER A 42 -6.21 -0.24 -4.93
C SER A 42 -5.12 -0.04 -3.87
N SER A 43 -4.34 -1.08 -3.58
CA SER A 43 -3.25 -1.02 -2.59
C SER A 43 -2.12 -0.09 -3.04
N ALA A 44 -1.76 -0.12 -4.32
CA ALA A 44 -0.77 0.78 -4.89
C ALA A 44 -1.22 2.25 -4.82
N ASN A 45 -2.48 2.51 -5.15
CA ASN A 45 -3.06 3.85 -5.07
C ASN A 45 -3.17 4.34 -3.61
N LEU A 46 -3.49 3.46 -2.68
CA LEU A 46 -3.56 3.79 -1.25
C LEU A 46 -2.18 4.20 -0.71
N LEU A 47 -1.13 3.44 -1.07
CA LEU A 47 0.24 3.79 -0.71
C LEU A 47 0.68 5.10 -1.35
N LEU A 48 0.39 5.30 -2.65
CA LEU A 48 0.68 6.55 -3.35
C LEU A 48 0.00 7.75 -2.68
N ALA A 49 -1.28 7.62 -2.31
CA ALA A 49 -2.01 8.65 -1.60
C ALA A 49 -1.38 8.98 -0.24
N GLY A 50 -0.95 7.96 0.52
CA GLY A 50 -0.20 8.14 1.77
C GLY A 50 1.10 8.92 1.57
N ILE A 51 1.87 8.57 0.54
CA ILE A 51 3.13 9.24 0.20
C ILE A 51 2.89 10.71 -0.20
N GLN A 52 1.90 10.97 -1.06
CA GLN A 52 1.56 12.33 -1.49
C GLN A 52 1.05 13.18 -0.33
N ARG A 53 0.24 12.60 0.56
CA ARG A 53 -0.22 13.26 1.76
C ARG A 53 0.93 13.58 2.71
N THR A 54 1.86 12.64 2.93
CA THR A 54 3.07 12.88 3.74
C THR A 54 3.86 14.09 3.21
N ARG A 55 4.03 14.17 1.89
CA ARG A 55 4.68 15.32 1.24
C ARG A 55 3.91 16.63 1.48
N SER A 56 2.60 16.59 1.33
CA SER A 56 1.74 17.78 1.55
C SER A 56 1.81 18.26 3.01
N GLU A 57 1.77 17.35 3.97
CA GLU A 57 1.87 17.68 5.39
C GLU A 57 3.25 18.30 5.72
N ALA A 58 4.34 17.76 5.17
CA ALA A 58 5.68 18.34 5.34
C ALA A 58 5.75 19.80 4.87
N ILE A 59 5.12 20.12 3.75
CA ILE A 59 5.08 21.48 3.20
C ILE A 59 4.14 22.38 4.03
N GLN A 60 3.03 21.85 4.52
CA GLN A 60 2.05 22.62 5.30
C GLN A 60 2.56 22.95 6.71
N THR A 61 3.38 22.11 7.32
CA THR A 61 3.94 22.38 8.65
C THR A 61 4.82 23.64 8.70
N THR A 62 5.35 24.08 7.54
CA THR A 62 6.06 25.37 7.42
C THR A 62 5.13 26.58 7.57
N ARG A 63 3.81 26.39 7.39
CA ARG A 63 2.81 27.48 7.40
C ARG A 63 1.98 27.54 8.67
N SER A 64 2.13 26.55 9.53
CA SER A 64 1.30 26.43 10.73
C SER A 64 2.06 26.94 11.96
N ASP A 65 1.59 28.02 12.56
CA ASP A 65 2.08 28.55 13.84
C ASP A 65 1.81 27.62 15.04
N ALA A 66 1.07 26.52 14.78
CA ALA A 66 0.70 25.57 15.82
C ALA A 66 1.81 24.58 16.20
N LEU A 67 2.86 24.47 15.38
CA LEU A 67 4.06 23.68 15.67
C LEU A 67 5.17 24.63 16.07
N ALA A 68 5.73 24.43 17.25
CA ALA A 68 6.87 25.20 17.76
C ALA A 68 8.11 25.14 16.85
N ALA A 69 8.15 24.17 15.92
CA ALA A 69 9.16 24.04 14.89
C ALA A 69 8.60 23.30 13.66
N PRO A 70 8.88 23.78 12.42
CA PRO A 70 8.53 23.06 11.21
C PRO A 70 9.35 21.75 11.15
N GLY A 71 8.67 20.62 11.16
CA GLY A 71 9.28 19.29 11.16
C GLY A 71 9.11 18.56 9.83
N ASP A 72 10.02 17.63 9.58
CA ASP A 72 9.90 16.70 8.48
C ASP A 72 8.69 15.79 8.70
N ALA A 73 8.01 15.39 7.62
CA ALA A 73 6.94 14.40 7.67
C ALA A 73 7.42 13.05 7.14
N PHE A 74 6.97 12.00 7.79
CA PHE A 74 7.38 10.64 7.47
C PHE A 74 6.19 9.70 7.32
N LEU A 75 6.34 8.76 6.42
CA LEU A 75 5.56 7.54 6.31
C LEU A 75 6.47 6.38 6.69
N CYS A 76 6.14 5.59 7.69
CA CYS A 76 6.92 4.43 8.05
C CYS A 76 6.07 3.17 8.21
N ARG A 77 6.68 2.04 7.87
CA ARG A 77 6.10 0.72 8.11
C ARG A 77 5.98 0.49 9.63
N SER A 78 4.87 -0.12 10.04
CA SER A 78 4.61 -0.48 11.44
C SER A 78 3.89 -1.81 11.55
N LEU A 79 4.31 -2.67 12.49
CA LEU A 79 3.62 -3.91 12.82
C LEU A 79 2.51 -3.70 13.87
N ASN A 80 2.59 -2.61 14.60
CA ASN A 80 1.72 -2.27 15.72
C ASN A 80 0.98 -0.93 15.49
N VAL A 81 0.47 -0.75 14.30
CA VAL A 81 -0.18 0.49 13.84
C VAL A 81 -1.26 1.00 14.80
N MET A 82 -1.96 0.09 15.50
CA MET A 82 -3.09 0.43 16.38
C MET A 82 -2.69 0.72 17.82
N ASP A 83 -1.43 0.52 18.20
CA ASP A 83 -0.95 0.81 19.54
C ASP A 83 -1.01 2.31 19.86
N ALA A 84 -1.04 2.65 21.14
CA ALA A 84 -1.03 4.05 21.58
C ALA A 84 0.20 4.80 21.04
N VAL A 85 1.35 4.14 21.05
CA VAL A 85 2.62 4.62 20.48
C VAL A 85 3.12 3.58 19.48
N PRO A 86 2.73 3.68 18.20
CA PRO A 86 3.19 2.74 17.19
C PRO A 86 4.67 2.94 16.88
N ALA A 87 5.39 1.85 16.59
CA ALA A 87 6.80 1.91 16.25
C ALA A 87 7.06 1.68 14.77
N CYS A 88 8.03 2.40 14.20
CA CYS A 88 8.58 2.09 12.88
C CYS A 88 9.42 0.81 12.96
N SER A 89 9.16 -0.17 12.10
CA SER A 89 9.85 -1.47 12.14
C SER A 89 9.98 -2.08 10.76
N ASN A 90 11.16 -2.64 10.45
CA ASN A 90 11.40 -3.50 9.29
C ASN A 90 11.26 -4.98 9.61
N ALA A 91 11.26 -5.35 10.88
CA ALA A 91 11.32 -6.74 11.29
C ALA A 91 10.13 -7.55 10.73
N ALA A 92 10.37 -8.83 10.47
CA ALA A 92 9.29 -9.76 10.21
C ALA A 92 8.40 -9.90 11.46
N GLY A 93 7.11 -10.10 11.25
CA GLY A 93 6.17 -10.31 12.36
C GLY A 93 4.72 -10.25 11.90
N ASN A 94 3.81 -10.77 12.73
CA ASN A 94 2.37 -10.81 12.46
C ASN A 94 2.00 -11.43 11.09
N GLY A 95 2.83 -12.37 10.60
CA GLY A 95 2.62 -13.02 9.29
C GLY A 95 3.16 -12.25 8.09
N PHE A 96 3.87 -11.14 8.31
CA PHE A 96 4.50 -10.32 7.27
C PHE A 96 6.02 -10.51 7.27
N ALA A 97 6.62 -10.53 6.07
CA ALA A 97 8.06 -10.59 5.88
C ALA A 97 8.74 -9.26 6.28
N GLU A 98 10.06 -9.29 6.38
CA GLU A 98 10.85 -8.06 6.48
C GLU A 98 10.58 -7.14 5.29
N ASN A 99 10.54 -5.83 5.54
CA ASN A 99 10.27 -4.80 4.53
C ASN A 99 8.93 -4.90 3.82
N ASP A 100 8.01 -5.77 4.29
CA ASP A 100 6.65 -5.86 3.74
C ASP A 100 5.73 -4.81 4.37
N TRP A 101 5.44 -3.77 3.61
CA TRP A 101 4.57 -2.68 4.02
C TRP A 101 3.08 -3.03 4.03
N ALA A 102 2.72 -4.22 3.54
CA ALA A 102 1.36 -4.72 3.72
C ALA A 102 1.00 -4.97 5.19
N ALA A 103 2.00 -5.05 6.08
CA ALA A 103 1.80 -5.09 7.54
C ALA A 103 1.08 -3.84 8.09
N GLY A 104 1.10 -2.74 7.34
CA GLY A 104 0.55 -1.45 7.70
C GLY A 104 1.63 -0.38 7.84
N TRP A 105 1.19 0.87 7.91
CA TRP A 105 2.07 2.03 8.07
C TRP A 105 1.41 3.15 8.86
N ILE A 106 2.25 4.01 9.39
CA ILE A 106 1.83 5.25 10.04
C ILE A 106 2.41 6.46 9.31
N MET A 107 1.69 7.56 9.35
CA MET A 107 2.13 8.86 8.87
C MET A 107 2.19 9.83 10.05
N TYR A 108 3.30 10.52 10.19
CA TYR A 108 3.54 11.46 11.29
C TYR A 108 4.41 12.63 10.86
N VAL A 109 4.34 13.70 11.64
CA VAL A 109 5.18 14.89 11.52
C VAL A 109 6.05 14.99 12.77
N LYS A 110 7.34 15.29 12.57
CA LYS A 110 8.27 15.47 13.67
C LYS A 110 7.98 16.77 14.41
N SER A 111 7.98 16.67 15.73
CA SER A 111 7.90 17.82 16.64
C SER A 111 9.25 18.50 16.89
N THR A 112 10.37 17.88 16.45
CA THR A 112 11.74 18.36 16.63
C THR A 112 12.38 18.68 15.30
N LEU A 113 13.23 19.73 15.29
CA LEU A 113 13.98 20.12 14.09
C LEU A 113 15.04 19.06 13.72
N PRO A 114 15.28 18.84 12.41
CA PRO A 114 16.32 17.93 11.93
C PRO A 114 17.74 18.30 12.39
N THR A 115 17.97 19.56 12.75
CA THR A 115 19.25 20.08 13.24
C THR A 115 19.50 19.85 14.74
N ALA A 116 18.51 19.34 15.47
CA ALA A 116 18.66 19.07 16.90
C ALA A 116 19.67 17.92 17.12
N PRO A 117 20.57 18.02 18.13
CA PRO A 117 21.57 16.98 18.39
C PRO A 117 20.99 15.59 18.67
N ALA A 118 19.76 15.51 19.16
CA ALA A 118 19.05 14.27 19.49
C ALA A 118 17.95 13.94 18.45
N TYR A 119 18.06 14.44 17.22
CA TYR A 119 17.07 14.17 16.20
C TYR A 119 17.01 12.67 15.88
N ASN A 120 15.85 12.07 16.15
CA ASN A 120 15.54 10.71 15.76
C ASN A 120 14.42 10.74 14.72
N PRO A 121 14.65 10.26 13.49
CA PRO A 121 13.62 10.26 12.46
C PRO A 121 12.51 9.25 12.68
N ASP A 122 12.64 8.27 13.61
CA ASP A 122 11.55 7.36 13.95
C ASP A 122 10.48 8.07 14.79
N PHE A 123 9.25 7.54 14.73
CA PHE A 123 8.13 8.06 15.51
C PHE A 123 8.46 8.01 17.01
N GLN A 124 8.30 9.14 17.68
CA GLN A 124 8.54 9.31 19.12
C GLN A 124 7.30 9.88 19.81
N THR A 125 7.21 9.67 21.12
CA THR A 125 6.21 10.35 21.94
C THR A 125 6.38 11.86 21.83
N GLY A 126 5.31 12.54 21.44
CA GLY A 126 5.31 13.99 21.17
C GLY A 126 5.29 14.37 19.69
N ASP A 127 5.59 13.43 18.78
CA ASP A 127 5.37 13.64 17.35
C ASP A 127 3.88 13.63 17.04
N ILE A 128 3.50 14.33 15.97
CA ILE A 128 2.10 14.42 15.55
C ILE A 128 1.77 13.27 14.61
N LEU A 129 1.00 12.32 15.11
CA LEU A 129 0.48 11.23 14.30
C LEU A 129 -0.70 11.71 13.46
N ILE A 130 -0.58 11.63 12.13
CA ILE A 130 -1.57 12.13 11.16
C ILE A 130 -2.51 11.03 10.70
N GLN A 131 -1.96 9.85 10.39
CA GLN A 131 -2.73 8.74 9.83
C GLN A 131 -2.17 7.39 10.24
N ARG A 132 -3.07 6.44 10.38
CA ARG A 132 -2.78 5.02 10.57
C ARG A 132 -3.38 4.24 9.41
N GLN A 133 -2.62 3.35 8.81
CA GLN A 133 -3.09 2.40 7.82
C GLN A 133 -2.94 0.99 8.36
N PRO A 134 -4.04 0.30 8.64
CA PRO A 134 -3.99 -1.10 9.06
C PRO A 134 -3.41 -2.01 7.97
N ALA A 135 -3.08 -3.24 8.34
CA ALA A 135 -2.56 -4.25 7.45
C ALA A 135 -3.48 -4.49 6.24
N LEU A 136 -2.86 -4.69 5.08
CA LEU A 136 -3.51 -5.01 3.82
C LEU A 136 -3.56 -6.54 3.66
N GLY A 137 -4.67 -7.16 4.05
CA GLY A 137 -4.82 -8.62 3.98
C GLY A 137 -4.68 -9.18 2.56
N GLY A 138 -3.86 -10.24 2.43
CA GLY A 138 -3.64 -10.92 1.15
C GLY A 138 -2.86 -10.12 0.12
N MET A 139 -2.11 -9.10 0.56
CA MET A 139 -1.23 -8.28 -0.28
C MET A 139 0.20 -8.39 0.19
N ILE A 140 1.14 -8.13 -0.71
CA ILE A 140 2.55 -7.90 -0.43
C ILE A 140 2.95 -6.55 -0.99
N VAL A 141 3.59 -5.74 -0.19
CA VAL A 141 4.06 -4.39 -0.55
C VAL A 141 5.51 -4.27 -0.11
N MET A 142 6.44 -4.73 -0.96
CA MET A 142 7.86 -4.72 -0.64
C MET A 142 8.52 -3.42 -1.03
N MET A 143 9.26 -2.84 -0.11
CA MET A 143 10.16 -1.72 -0.37
C MET A 143 11.55 -2.23 -0.73
N ALA A 144 12.10 -1.79 -1.85
CA ALA A 144 13.47 -2.11 -2.22
C ALA A 144 14.47 -1.33 -1.34
N GLY A 145 15.46 -2.04 -0.81
CA GLY A 145 16.45 -1.49 0.12
C GLY A 145 16.03 -1.62 1.59
N ALA A 146 16.97 -1.32 2.49
CA ALA A 146 16.80 -1.47 3.94
C ALA A 146 16.05 -0.30 4.61
N GLY A 147 15.13 0.36 3.91
CA GLY A 147 14.45 1.54 4.42
C GLY A 147 13.18 1.20 5.22
N THR A 148 13.07 1.75 6.44
CA THR A 148 11.85 1.64 7.27
C THR A 148 10.81 2.70 6.94
N ARG A 149 11.21 3.75 6.22
CA ARG A 149 10.40 4.97 6.07
C ARG A 149 10.67 5.71 4.77
N VAL A 150 9.69 6.50 4.39
CA VAL A 150 9.78 7.52 3.36
C VAL A 150 9.55 8.86 4.04
N GLY A 151 10.49 9.78 3.92
CA GLY A 151 10.42 11.11 4.55
C GLY A 151 10.47 12.25 3.56
N TYR A 152 9.87 13.37 3.95
CA TYR A 152 9.86 14.62 3.21
C TYR A 152 10.23 15.77 4.12
N THR A 153 11.11 16.64 3.61
CA THR A 153 11.44 17.90 4.25
C THR A 153 10.32 18.93 4.06
N THR A 154 10.40 20.00 4.82
CA THR A 154 9.48 21.15 4.69
C THR A 154 9.48 21.80 3.30
N THR A 155 10.51 21.57 2.49
CA THR A 155 10.57 21.99 1.07
C THR A 155 9.90 21.02 0.12
N GLY A 156 9.38 19.90 0.62
CA GLY A 156 8.77 18.84 -0.18
C GLY A 156 9.76 17.95 -0.92
N LEU A 157 11.06 18.09 -0.64
CA LEU A 157 12.10 17.18 -1.11
C LEU A 157 12.18 15.95 -0.21
N ARG A 158 12.73 14.85 -0.71
CA ARG A 158 12.95 13.66 0.11
C ARG A 158 13.97 13.90 1.23
N SER A 159 13.66 13.42 2.43
CA SER A 159 14.54 13.44 3.61
C SER A 159 14.90 12.01 4.04
N PRO A 160 16.13 11.76 4.51
CA PRO A 160 17.37 12.38 4.11
C PRO A 160 17.89 11.80 2.79
N ASN A 161 18.57 12.60 1.99
CA ASN A 161 19.43 12.30 0.82
C ASN A 161 19.40 10.87 0.28
N ALA A 162 18.26 10.36 -0.05
CA ALA A 162 18.18 8.95 -0.32
C ALA A 162 18.02 8.68 -1.82
N ASN A 163 18.67 7.63 -2.26
CA ASN A 163 18.43 6.98 -3.53
C ASN A 163 16.93 6.86 -3.83
N PRO A 164 16.53 6.78 -5.09
CA PRO A 164 15.15 6.50 -5.44
C PRO A 164 14.63 5.32 -4.63
N VAL A 165 13.41 5.44 -4.10
CA VAL A 165 12.74 4.34 -3.41
C VAL A 165 11.75 3.71 -4.35
N THR A 166 11.80 2.40 -4.40
CA THR A 166 10.89 1.59 -5.20
C THR A 166 10.09 0.68 -4.29
N PHE A 167 8.79 0.62 -4.50
CA PHE A 167 7.92 -0.37 -3.92
C PHE A 167 7.40 -1.29 -5.01
N SER A 168 7.37 -2.58 -4.75
CA SER A 168 6.65 -3.58 -5.55
C SER A 168 5.38 -3.98 -4.82
N VAL A 169 4.24 -3.91 -5.51
CA VAL A 169 2.92 -4.24 -4.98
C VAL A 169 2.38 -5.44 -5.74
N ASP A 170 2.14 -6.53 -5.05
CA ASP A 170 1.62 -7.78 -5.58
C ASP A 170 0.71 -8.47 -4.55
N TYR A 171 0.20 -9.67 -4.85
CA TYR A 171 -0.54 -10.45 -3.86
C TYR A 171 0.19 -11.76 -3.52
N THR A 172 -0.11 -12.31 -2.33
CA THR A 172 0.69 -13.33 -1.62
C THR A 172 0.94 -14.66 -2.36
N TYR A 173 0.22 -14.99 -3.41
CA TYR A 173 0.23 -16.36 -3.92
C TYR A 173 1.47 -16.74 -4.73
N ASN A 174 2.15 -15.80 -5.40
CA ASN A 174 3.33 -16.07 -6.24
C ASN A 174 4.40 -14.98 -6.14
N PHE A 175 4.56 -14.37 -4.97
CA PHE A 175 5.47 -13.26 -4.83
C PHE A 175 6.94 -13.71 -4.90
N ASN A 176 7.64 -13.22 -5.91
CA ASN A 176 9.10 -13.23 -5.98
C ASN A 176 9.59 -11.79 -6.18
N PRO A 177 10.21 -11.16 -5.15
CA PRO A 177 10.63 -9.76 -5.23
C PRO A 177 11.70 -9.52 -6.30
N THR A 178 12.42 -10.56 -6.70
CA THR A 178 13.47 -10.49 -7.74
C THR A 178 12.94 -10.85 -9.13
N ASN A 179 11.73 -11.39 -9.22
CA ASN A 179 11.13 -11.80 -10.49
C ASN A 179 9.62 -11.59 -10.43
N LEU A 180 9.16 -10.36 -10.72
CA LEU A 180 7.74 -10.00 -10.77
C LEU A 180 7.12 -10.57 -12.05
N THR A 181 6.79 -11.84 -12.03
CA THR A 181 6.15 -12.53 -13.17
C THR A 181 4.68 -12.16 -13.34
N ASN A 182 4.07 -11.55 -12.31
CA ASN A 182 2.68 -11.11 -12.40
C ASN A 182 2.56 -9.81 -13.22
N PRO A 183 1.93 -9.84 -14.40
CA PRO A 183 1.77 -8.65 -15.25
C PRO A 183 0.88 -7.57 -14.60
N GLU A 184 0.10 -7.95 -13.59
CA GLU A 184 -0.76 -7.04 -12.85
C GLU A 184 -0.07 -6.35 -11.68
N ALA A 185 1.14 -6.78 -11.30
CA ALA A 185 1.95 -6.12 -10.27
C ALA A 185 2.12 -4.62 -10.59
N ARG A 186 2.33 -3.83 -9.58
CA ARG A 186 2.57 -2.38 -9.72
C ARG A 186 3.87 -2.01 -9.04
N CYS A 187 4.62 -1.14 -9.71
CA CYS A 187 5.81 -0.51 -9.19
C CYS A 187 5.49 0.93 -8.81
N LEU A 188 5.72 1.30 -7.56
CA LEU A 188 5.63 2.68 -7.14
C LEU A 188 7.05 3.20 -6.92
N LEU A 189 7.41 4.22 -7.68
CA LEU A 189 8.74 4.82 -7.64
C LEU A 189 8.65 6.22 -7.07
N ILE A 190 9.60 6.54 -6.19
CA ILE A 190 9.74 7.88 -5.63
C ILE A 190 11.16 8.36 -5.98
N ASN A 191 11.24 9.39 -6.80
CA ASN A 191 12.52 10.00 -7.16
C ASN A 191 13.06 10.89 -6.03
N TRP A 192 14.30 11.38 -6.20
CA TRP A 192 14.96 12.25 -5.24
C TRP A 192 14.24 13.60 -5.02
N THR A 193 13.46 14.09 -6.02
CA THR A 193 12.65 15.31 -5.88
C THR A 193 11.37 15.06 -5.08
N GLY A 194 11.11 13.82 -4.66
CA GLY A 194 9.91 13.45 -3.91
C GLY A 194 8.67 13.21 -4.78
N ARG A 195 8.80 13.20 -6.11
CA ARG A 195 7.69 12.82 -7.00
C ARG A 195 7.51 11.32 -6.96
N ALA A 196 6.31 10.88 -6.67
CA ALA A 196 5.90 9.48 -6.68
C ALA A 196 5.06 9.19 -7.93
N GLU A 197 5.29 8.03 -8.55
CA GLU A 197 4.54 7.55 -9.71
C GLU A 197 4.33 6.05 -9.64
N ILE A 198 3.20 5.58 -10.21
CA ILE A 198 2.91 4.15 -10.34
C ILE A 198 3.11 3.75 -11.80
N ARG A 199 3.80 2.64 -12.03
CA ARG A 199 3.96 2.02 -13.36
C ARG A 199 3.84 0.50 -13.27
N ARG A 200 3.70 -0.15 -14.42
CA ARG A 200 3.81 -1.62 -14.51
C ARG A 200 5.29 -2.01 -14.46
N PRO A 201 5.62 -3.19 -13.91
CA PRO A 201 6.99 -3.69 -13.95
C PRO A 201 7.44 -3.88 -15.40
N THR A 202 8.71 -3.59 -15.64
CA THR A 202 9.36 -3.86 -16.94
C THR A 202 10.40 -4.95 -16.74
N ALA A 203 10.39 -5.98 -17.57
CA ALA A 203 11.36 -7.08 -17.51
C ALA A 203 11.48 -7.76 -16.12
N ALA A 204 10.33 -7.99 -15.48
CA ALA A 204 10.21 -8.65 -14.17
C ALA A 204 10.84 -7.91 -12.98
N THR A 205 11.15 -6.64 -13.13
CA THR A 205 11.69 -5.79 -12.05
C THR A 205 10.93 -4.47 -11.94
N CYS A 206 10.95 -3.88 -10.79
CA CYS A 206 10.59 -2.48 -10.57
C CYS A 206 11.80 -1.50 -10.88
#